data_6e759a085e80b93f9414876020ef138c
#
_entry.id   6e759a085e80b93f9414876020ef138c
#
_cell.length_a   1.000
_cell.length_b   1.000
_cell.length_c   1.000
_cell.angle_alpha   90.00
_cell.angle_beta   90.00
_cell.angle_gamma   90.00
#
_symmetry.space_group_name_H-M   'P 1'
#
loop_
_entity.id
_entity.type
_entity.pdbx_description
1 polymer ?
#
loop_
_entity_poly.entity_id
_entity_poly.type
_entity_poly.pdbx_seq_one_letter_code
_entity_poly.pdbx_strand_id
1 'polypeptide(L)'
;LIVAVICSWKKTRALPFRTTFNSKQTLSMGIYAVLLLVFGLYNVFVFSSYTTNAQGIALAFPLNNGTYYVGQGGNHVQMNYHHTYPPQKYAMDIVKLNQFGTRADGLYPKELGKYAIYDDELYSPCNGEVLETRDDLPDLTPPNTDSERPEGNYVALSCENIDAVVYIAH
;
A
#
# COMPACT_ATOMS: atom_id res chain seq x y z
N LEU A 1 9.34 -18.90 -11.71
CA LEU A 1 7.99 -19.11 -12.20
C LEU A 1 7.98 -19.72 -13.62
N ILE A 2 8.59 -19.06 -14.63
CA ILE A 2 8.60 -19.49 -16.04
C ILE A 2 9.12 -20.94 -16.20
N VAL A 3 10.25 -21.28 -15.56
CA VAL A 3 10.80 -22.65 -15.61
C VAL A 3 9.82 -23.68 -15.05
N ALA A 4 9.15 -23.36 -13.93
CA ALA A 4 8.15 -24.26 -13.33
C ALA A 4 6.95 -24.49 -14.27
N VAL A 5 6.48 -23.44 -14.95
CA VAL A 5 5.40 -23.54 -15.94
C VAL A 5 5.82 -24.40 -17.13
N ILE A 6 7.02 -24.21 -17.68
CA ILE A 6 7.55 -25.00 -18.80
C ILE A 6 7.69 -26.48 -18.40
N CYS A 7 8.24 -26.75 -17.21
CA CYS A 7 8.36 -28.13 -16.71
C CYS A 7 7.01 -28.80 -16.50
N SER A 8 6.05 -28.08 -15.92
CA SER A 8 4.68 -28.56 -15.74
C SER A 8 4.03 -28.86 -17.08
N TRP A 9 4.10 -27.93 -18.04
CA TRP A 9 3.53 -28.11 -19.38
C TRP A 9 4.14 -29.32 -20.11
N LYS A 10 5.49 -29.51 -20.05
CA LYS A 10 6.14 -30.69 -20.63
C LYS A 10 5.64 -32.01 -20.03
N LYS A 11 5.40 -32.04 -18.70
CA LYS A 11 4.88 -33.24 -18.01
C LYS A 11 3.41 -33.52 -18.31
N THR A 12 2.60 -32.47 -18.47
CA THR A 12 1.15 -32.61 -18.57
C THR A 12 0.62 -32.69 -20.00
N ARG A 13 1.39 -32.24 -21.01
CA ARG A 13 0.95 -32.20 -22.42
C ARG A 13 0.58 -33.55 -23.03
N ALA A 14 1.10 -34.66 -22.49
CA ALA A 14 0.83 -36.01 -22.94
C ALA A 14 -0.29 -36.69 -22.14
N LEU A 15 -0.84 -36.04 -21.12
CA LEU A 15 -1.92 -36.60 -20.31
C LEU A 15 -3.25 -36.48 -21.07
N PRO A 16 -4.17 -37.44 -20.89
CA PRO A 16 -5.47 -37.37 -21.52
C PRO A 16 -6.26 -36.16 -20.99
N PHE A 17 -6.89 -35.43 -21.90
CA PHE A 17 -7.68 -34.25 -21.56
C PHE A 17 -8.94 -34.58 -20.72
N ARG A 18 -9.45 -35.79 -20.86
CA ARG A 18 -10.55 -36.31 -20.03
C ARG A 18 -10.08 -37.51 -19.25
N THR A 19 -10.26 -37.46 -17.94
CA THR A 19 -9.94 -38.54 -17.02
C THR A 19 -11.10 -38.71 -16.03
N THR A 20 -11.29 -39.92 -15.54
CA THR A 20 -12.23 -40.19 -14.45
C THR A 20 -11.54 -39.93 -13.13
N PHE A 21 -12.12 -39.06 -12.32
CA PHE A 21 -11.59 -38.74 -10.99
C PHE A 21 -12.23 -39.63 -9.94
N ASN A 22 -11.43 -40.05 -8.97
CA ASN A 22 -11.97 -40.65 -7.74
C ASN A 22 -12.48 -39.53 -6.80
N SER A 23 -13.21 -39.89 -5.75
CA SER A 23 -13.84 -38.92 -4.82
C SER A 23 -12.82 -37.94 -4.17
N LYS A 24 -11.61 -38.43 -3.87
CA LYS A 24 -10.55 -37.57 -3.30
C LYS A 24 -10.04 -36.53 -4.31
N GLN A 25 -9.86 -36.97 -5.56
CA GLN A 25 -9.44 -36.08 -6.64
C GLN A 25 -10.53 -35.05 -6.96
N THR A 26 -11.79 -35.45 -6.98
CA THR A 26 -12.92 -34.54 -7.19
C THR A 26 -12.99 -33.50 -6.08
N LEU A 27 -12.80 -33.89 -4.81
CA LEU A 27 -12.73 -32.95 -3.69
C LEU A 27 -11.56 -31.96 -3.85
N SER A 28 -10.37 -32.50 -4.17
CA SER A 28 -9.19 -31.62 -4.41
C SER A 28 -9.42 -30.64 -5.54
N MET A 29 -10.00 -31.07 -6.64
CA MET A 29 -10.34 -30.21 -7.78
C MET A 29 -11.35 -29.12 -7.38
N GLY A 30 -12.35 -29.49 -6.55
CA GLY A 30 -13.30 -28.51 -6.00
C GLY A 30 -12.60 -27.44 -5.14
N ILE A 31 -11.69 -27.86 -4.25
CA ILE A 31 -10.91 -26.95 -3.42
C ILE A 31 -10.06 -26.01 -4.30
N TYR A 32 -9.33 -26.56 -5.29
CA TYR A 32 -8.52 -25.72 -6.20
C TYR A 32 -9.37 -24.75 -7.02
N ALA A 33 -10.57 -25.17 -7.47
CA ALA A 33 -11.48 -24.28 -8.18
C ALA A 33 -11.94 -23.11 -7.30
N VAL A 34 -12.27 -23.37 -6.03
CA VAL A 34 -12.63 -22.33 -5.05
C VAL A 34 -11.45 -21.39 -4.79
N LEU A 35 -10.25 -21.93 -4.55
CA LEU A 35 -9.06 -21.13 -4.34
C LEU A 35 -8.74 -20.25 -5.57
N LEU A 36 -8.83 -20.82 -6.76
CA LEU A 36 -8.63 -20.09 -8.01
C LEU A 36 -9.63 -18.93 -8.16
N LEU A 37 -10.89 -19.17 -7.82
CA LEU A 37 -11.94 -18.15 -7.86
C LEU A 37 -11.65 -17.04 -6.85
N VAL A 38 -11.35 -17.39 -5.59
CA VAL A 38 -11.09 -16.41 -4.52
C VAL A 38 -9.86 -15.57 -4.85
N PHE A 39 -8.73 -16.22 -5.17
CA PHE A 39 -7.51 -15.47 -5.52
C PHE A 39 -7.63 -14.76 -6.86
N GLY A 40 -8.39 -15.30 -7.81
CA GLY A 40 -8.68 -14.61 -9.07
C GLY A 40 -9.44 -13.31 -8.85
N LEU A 41 -10.53 -13.36 -8.07
CA LEU A 41 -11.30 -12.17 -7.70
C LEU A 41 -10.45 -11.17 -6.90
N TYR A 42 -9.67 -11.66 -5.94
CA TYR A 42 -8.73 -10.80 -5.18
C TYR A 42 -7.79 -10.04 -6.12
N ASN A 43 -7.18 -10.71 -7.10
CA ASN A 43 -6.32 -10.06 -8.07
C ASN A 43 -7.07 -9.04 -8.95
N VAL A 44 -8.31 -9.31 -9.34
CA VAL A 44 -9.14 -8.33 -10.07
C VAL A 44 -9.30 -7.05 -9.26
N PHE A 45 -9.59 -7.15 -7.95
CA PHE A 45 -9.69 -5.99 -7.08
C PHE A 45 -8.36 -5.26 -6.88
N VAL A 46 -7.25 -5.99 -6.74
CA VAL A 46 -5.90 -5.41 -6.69
C VAL A 46 -5.62 -4.62 -7.96
N PHE A 47 -5.83 -5.20 -9.14
CA PHE A 47 -5.59 -4.50 -10.41
C PHE A 47 -6.54 -3.33 -10.63
N SER A 48 -7.79 -3.41 -10.18
CA SER A 48 -8.73 -2.29 -10.25
C SER A 48 -8.29 -1.09 -9.41
N SER A 49 -7.46 -1.30 -8.39
CA SER A 49 -6.97 -0.22 -7.52
C SER A 49 -6.02 0.75 -8.22
N TYR A 50 -5.41 0.33 -9.34
CA TYR A 50 -4.53 1.18 -10.15
C TYR A 50 -5.28 2.11 -11.10
N THR A 51 -6.59 1.98 -11.19
CA THR A 51 -7.42 2.79 -12.09
C THR A 51 -8.42 3.63 -11.31
N THR A 52 -8.68 4.85 -11.77
CA THR A 52 -9.69 5.74 -11.21
C THR A 52 -10.32 6.58 -12.30
N ASN A 53 -11.60 6.90 -12.14
CA ASN A 53 -12.30 7.88 -12.99
C ASN A 53 -12.19 9.30 -12.44
N ALA A 54 -11.60 9.47 -11.24
CA ALA A 54 -11.35 10.79 -10.67
C ALA A 54 -10.22 11.48 -11.43
N GLN A 55 -10.34 12.79 -11.60
CA GLN A 55 -9.25 13.60 -12.16
C GLN A 55 -8.11 13.63 -11.15
N GLY A 56 -6.93 13.18 -11.57
CA GLY A 56 -5.74 13.19 -10.75
C GLY A 56 -5.21 14.60 -10.54
N ILE A 57 -4.67 14.86 -9.36
CA ILE A 57 -3.95 16.09 -9.01
C ILE A 57 -2.45 15.76 -9.01
N ALA A 58 -1.66 16.56 -9.74
CA ALA A 58 -0.21 16.40 -9.76
C ALA A 58 0.41 17.16 -8.57
N LEU A 59 1.10 16.45 -7.71
CA LEU A 59 1.85 16.98 -6.57
C LEU A 59 3.32 16.59 -6.71
N ALA A 60 4.23 17.46 -6.22
CA ALA A 60 5.62 17.09 -6.07
C ALA A 60 5.77 16.06 -4.94
N PHE A 61 6.76 15.20 -5.05
CA PHE A 61 7.04 14.23 -4.00
C PHE A 61 7.62 14.95 -2.78
N PRO A 62 7.08 14.77 -1.57
CA PRO A 62 7.43 15.60 -0.41
C PRO A 62 8.72 15.18 0.30
N LEU A 63 9.47 14.23 -0.22
CA LEU A 63 10.68 13.68 0.38
C LEU A 63 11.81 13.64 -0.63
N ASN A 64 13.07 13.74 -0.16
CA ASN A 64 14.27 13.72 -1.00
C ASN A 64 15.31 12.74 -0.44
N ASN A 65 16.32 12.43 -1.27
CA ASN A 65 17.53 11.70 -0.85
C ASN A 65 17.29 10.29 -0.29
N GLY A 66 16.43 9.49 -0.96
CA GLY A 66 16.18 8.13 -0.50
C GLY A 66 15.49 7.25 -1.51
N THR A 67 15.33 5.99 -1.13
CA THR A 67 14.43 5.03 -1.78
C THR A 67 13.19 4.91 -0.93
N TYR A 68 12.04 5.11 -1.55
CA TYR A 68 10.76 5.12 -0.85
C TYR A 68 9.85 4.02 -1.39
N TYR A 69 9.00 3.52 -0.53
CA TYR A 69 8.00 2.52 -0.83
C TYR A 69 6.62 3.00 -0.39
N VAL A 70 5.63 2.82 -1.24
CA VAL A 70 4.23 3.10 -0.91
C VAL A 70 3.66 1.86 -0.23
N GLY A 71 3.43 1.96 1.08
CA GLY A 71 2.88 0.89 1.90
C GLY A 71 1.38 0.71 1.72
N GLN A 72 0.66 1.83 1.62
CA GLN A 72 -0.77 1.89 1.30
C GLN A 72 -0.99 2.97 0.26
N GLY A 73 -1.86 2.72 -0.70
CA GLY A 73 -2.20 3.66 -1.76
C GLY A 73 -2.99 2.97 -2.87
N GLY A 74 -3.79 3.75 -3.59
CA GLY A 74 -4.62 3.23 -4.67
C GLY A 74 -6.11 3.35 -4.41
N ASN A 75 -6.91 3.00 -5.42
CA ASN A 75 -8.35 3.24 -5.47
C ASN A 75 -9.20 2.05 -5.00
N HIS A 76 -8.65 1.15 -4.21
CA HIS A 76 -9.40 0.00 -3.67
C HIS A 76 -8.86 -0.44 -2.31
N VAL A 77 -9.75 -0.90 -1.42
CA VAL A 77 -9.43 -1.29 -0.05
C VAL A 77 -8.32 -2.35 0.08
N GLN A 78 -8.16 -3.25 -0.90
CA GLN A 78 -7.09 -4.24 -0.89
C GLN A 78 -5.67 -3.65 -1.00
N MET A 79 -5.54 -2.46 -1.56
CA MET A 79 -4.25 -1.78 -1.72
C MET A 79 -4.12 -0.55 -0.85
N ASN A 80 -5.25 -0.01 -0.38
CA ASN A 80 -5.34 1.19 0.42
C ASN A 80 -6.46 1.06 1.45
N TYR A 81 -6.14 0.71 2.68
CA TYR A 81 -7.15 0.59 3.74
C TYR A 81 -7.83 1.93 4.04
N HIS A 82 -7.17 3.06 3.81
CA HIS A 82 -7.74 4.40 3.96
C HIS A 82 -8.94 4.64 3.04
N HIS A 83 -9.05 3.87 1.94
CA HIS A 83 -10.12 4.02 0.97
C HIS A 83 -11.54 3.89 1.58
N THR A 84 -11.67 3.19 2.71
CA THR A 84 -12.95 3.03 3.42
C THR A 84 -13.35 4.24 4.25
N TYR A 85 -12.41 5.15 4.55
CA TYR A 85 -12.65 6.34 5.35
C TYR A 85 -12.63 7.58 4.45
N PRO A 86 -13.79 8.21 4.16
CA PRO A 86 -13.89 9.26 3.14
C PRO A 86 -12.89 10.41 3.26
N PRO A 87 -12.57 10.95 4.48
CA PRO A 87 -11.59 12.02 4.61
C PRO A 87 -10.16 11.62 4.20
N GLN A 88 -9.82 10.33 4.33
CA GLN A 88 -8.49 9.79 4.01
C GLN A 88 -8.48 8.92 2.75
N LYS A 89 -9.55 8.92 1.97
CA LYS A 89 -9.73 8.03 0.81
C LYS A 89 -8.57 8.05 -0.17
N TYR A 90 -7.92 9.19 -0.32
CA TYR A 90 -6.79 9.40 -1.23
C TYR A 90 -5.44 9.42 -0.50
N ALA A 91 -5.42 9.09 0.79
CA ALA A 91 -4.18 9.05 1.55
C ALA A 91 -3.24 7.95 1.01
N MET A 92 -1.95 8.21 1.17
CA MET A 92 -0.87 7.33 0.75
C MET A 92 0.14 7.22 1.89
N ASP A 93 0.43 6.00 2.33
CA ASP A 93 1.48 5.75 3.32
C ASP A 93 2.81 5.56 2.60
N ILE A 94 3.76 6.42 2.90
CA ILE A 94 5.10 6.39 2.32
C ILE A 94 6.09 5.99 3.40
N VAL A 95 6.94 5.03 3.12
CA VAL A 95 8.04 4.63 4.00
C VAL A 95 9.37 4.73 3.26
N LYS A 96 10.41 5.19 3.96
CA LYS A 96 11.79 5.19 3.45
C LYS A 96 12.43 3.84 3.70
N LEU A 97 13.23 3.38 2.74
CA LEU A 97 13.99 2.14 2.85
C LEU A 97 15.46 2.45 3.14
N ASN A 98 16.05 1.70 4.06
CA ASN A 98 17.48 1.71 4.34
C ASN A 98 18.28 0.97 3.24
N GLN A 99 19.59 0.91 3.38
CA GLN A 99 20.49 0.24 2.43
C GLN A 99 20.20 -1.26 2.23
N PHE A 100 19.48 -1.90 3.15
CA PHE A 100 19.08 -3.31 3.06
C PHE A 100 17.68 -3.50 2.45
N GLY A 101 17.02 -2.41 2.05
CA GLY A 101 15.65 -2.43 1.52
C GLY A 101 14.58 -2.69 2.59
N THR A 102 14.89 -2.41 3.86
CA THR A 102 13.94 -2.49 4.97
C THR A 102 13.60 -1.10 5.50
N ARG A 103 12.40 -0.95 6.10
CA ARG A 103 11.94 0.33 6.65
C ARG A 103 12.64 0.73 7.95
N ALA A 104 13.29 -0.22 8.61
CA ALA A 104 13.94 0.01 9.91
C ALA A 104 15.14 -0.92 10.08
N ASP A 105 16.05 -0.54 10.98
CA ASP A 105 17.17 -1.36 11.42
C ASP A 105 16.69 -2.30 12.53
N GLY A 106 16.37 -3.52 12.16
CA GLY A 106 15.85 -4.58 13.04
C GLY A 106 14.41 -4.98 12.72
N LEU A 107 13.97 -6.03 13.42
CA LEU A 107 12.62 -6.56 13.26
C LEU A 107 11.68 -5.82 14.23
N TYR A 108 11.04 -4.77 13.75
CA TYR A 108 10.06 -3.97 14.47
C TYR A 108 10.64 -3.28 15.75
N PRO A 109 11.66 -2.43 15.60
CA PRO A 109 12.28 -1.75 16.73
C PRO A 109 11.31 -0.78 17.43
N LYS A 110 11.52 -0.59 18.74
CA LYS A 110 10.75 0.38 19.52
C LYS A 110 11.34 1.78 19.44
N GLU A 111 12.63 1.89 19.16
CA GLU A 111 13.32 3.17 19.02
C GLU A 111 13.01 3.78 17.66
N LEU A 112 12.42 4.99 17.65
CA LEU A 112 12.00 5.69 16.45
C LEU A 112 13.18 6.00 15.52
N GLY A 113 14.32 6.39 16.04
CA GLY A 113 15.52 6.65 15.25
C GLY A 113 16.11 5.46 14.47
N LYS A 114 15.54 4.25 14.64
CA LYS A 114 15.87 3.08 13.81
C LYS A 114 15.03 2.98 12.55
N TYR A 115 13.99 3.79 12.42
CA TYR A 115 13.18 3.86 11.21
C TYR A 115 13.84 4.83 10.21
N ALA A 116 14.04 4.38 8.98
CA ALA A 116 14.80 5.11 7.97
C ALA A 116 14.19 6.48 7.61
N ILE A 117 12.88 6.65 7.81
CA ILE A 117 12.16 7.90 7.54
C ILE A 117 12.12 8.87 8.73
N TYR A 118 12.52 8.40 9.93
CA TYR A 118 12.45 9.23 11.13
C TYR A 118 13.39 10.42 11.00
N ASP A 119 12.91 11.61 11.33
CA ASP A 119 13.66 12.86 11.25
C ASP A 119 14.06 13.28 9.82
N ASP A 120 13.36 12.77 8.78
CA ASP A 120 13.56 13.21 7.40
C ASP A 120 12.93 14.59 7.17
N GLU A 121 13.60 15.41 6.39
CA GLU A 121 13.07 16.71 5.96
C GLU A 121 11.88 16.54 5.01
N LEU A 122 10.79 17.24 5.31
CA LEU A 122 9.60 17.30 4.47
C LEU A 122 9.60 18.56 3.62
N TYR A 123 9.25 18.42 2.36
CA TYR A 123 9.15 19.50 1.39
C TYR A 123 7.69 19.70 0.98
N SER A 124 7.29 20.95 0.76
CA SER A 124 5.96 21.25 0.25
C SER A 124 5.75 20.58 -1.11
N PRO A 125 4.65 19.83 -1.30
CA PRO A 125 4.35 19.17 -2.57
C PRO A 125 3.79 20.16 -3.63
N CYS A 126 3.59 21.43 -3.29
CA CYS A 126 2.99 22.43 -4.16
C CYS A 126 3.39 23.84 -3.74
N ASN A 127 3.18 24.81 -4.62
CA ASN A 127 3.13 26.22 -4.24
C ASN A 127 1.78 26.51 -3.57
N GLY A 128 1.77 27.23 -2.45
CA GLY A 128 0.55 27.52 -1.73
C GLY A 128 0.77 28.07 -0.34
N GLU A 129 -0.25 28.01 0.48
CA GLU A 129 -0.24 28.56 1.84
C GLU A 129 -0.49 27.45 2.86
N VAL A 130 0.15 27.55 4.02
CA VAL A 130 -0.14 26.70 5.17
C VAL A 130 -1.43 27.18 5.80
N LEU A 131 -2.44 26.30 5.81
CA LEU A 131 -3.75 26.59 6.42
C LEU A 131 -3.75 26.29 7.91
N GLU A 132 -3.13 25.16 8.29
CA GLU A 132 -3.14 24.68 9.66
C GLU A 132 -1.93 23.79 9.91
N THR A 133 -1.45 23.80 11.15
CA THR A 133 -0.43 22.87 11.64
C THR A 133 -0.84 22.29 12.97
N ARG A 134 -0.51 21.04 13.20
CA ARG A 134 -0.56 20.41 14.51
C ARG A 134 0.80 19.80 14.83
N ASP A 135 1.34 20.10 15.99
CA ASP A 135 2.66 19.66 16.46
C ASP A 135 2.68 19.50 18.00
N ASP A 136 1.53 19.18 18.57
CA ASP A 136 1.34 19.05 20.03
C ASP A 136 1.18 17.61 20.50
N LEU A 137 1.20 16.64 19.59
CA LEU A 137 1.07 15.24 19.91
C LEU A 137 2.44 14.57 20.04
N PRO A 138 2.64 13.71 21.06
CA PRO A 138 3.88 12.98 21.23
C PRO A 138 4.03 11.90 20.15
N ASP A 139 5.27 11.66 19.72
CA ASP A 139 5.61 10.53 18.88
C ASP A 139 5.33 9.22 19.64
N LEU A 140 4.59 8.33 19.03
CA LEU A 140 4.21 7.06 19.63
C LEU A 140 5.23 5.96 19.31
N THR A 141 5.59 5.21 20.32
CA THR A 141 6.44 4.03 20.14
C THR A 141 5.66 2.91 19.45
N PRO A 142 6.14 2.35 18.34
CA PRO A 142 5.49 1.21 17.68
C PRO A 142 5.34 0.01 18.61
N PRO A 143 4.20 -0.69 18.61
CA PRO A 143 3.06 -0.61 17.68
C PRO A 143 1.93 0.35 18.11
N ASN A 144 2.14 1.19 19.09
CA ASN A 144 1.09 2.06 19.61
C ASN A 144 0.61 3.01 18.51
N THR A 145 -0.70 3.23 18.48
CA THR A 145 -1.38 4.17 17.58
C THR A 145 -2.42 4.95 18.37
N ASP A 146 -2.73 6.16 17.93
CA ASP A 146 -3.83 6.94 18.46
C ASP A 146 -5.04 6.80 17.54
N SER A 147 -6.05 6.06 17.98
CA SER A 147 -7.27 5.84 17.20
C SER A 147 -8.25 7.02 17.24
N GLU A 148 -8.07 7.95 18.18
CA GLU A 148 -8.91 9.15 18.29
C GLU A 148 -8.39 10.26 17.35
N ARG A 149 -7.08 10.25 17.08
CA ARG A 149 -6.39 11.23 16.23
C ARG A 149 -5.47 10.52 15.24
N PRO A 150 -6.07 9.78 14.30
CA PRO A 150 -5.30 8.90 13.41
C PRO A 150 -4.36 9.66 12.45
N GLU A 151 -4.60 10.95 12.21
CA GLU A 151 -3.75 11.81 11.41
C GLU A 151 -2.48 12.26 12.16
N GLY A 152 -2.42 12.16 13.49
CA GLY A 152 -1.27 12.58 14.29
C GLY A 152 -0.95 14.07 14.17
N ASN A 153 0.34 14.41 14.17
CA ASN A 153 0.83 15.73 13.81
C ASN A 153 0.75 15.94 12.29
N TYR A 154 0.49 17.17 11.83
CA TYR A 154 0.32 17.42 10.40
C TYR A 154 0.55 18.88 10.01
N VAL A 155 0.77 19.06 8.72
CA VAL A 155 0.69 20.34 8.02
C VAL A 155 -0.39 20.23 6.95
N ALA A 156 -1.36 21.15 6.97
CA ALA A 156 -2.40 21.26 5.96
C ALA A 156 -2.08 22.43 5.01
N LEU A 157 -2.12 22.19 3.73
CA LEU A 157 -1.75 23.13 2.67
C LEU A 157 -2.90 23.41 1.73
N SER A 158 -3.12 24.68 1.39
CA SER A 158 -3.89 25.12 0.24
C SER A 158 -2.95 25.33 -0.94
N CYS A 159 -3.04 24.48 -1.92
CA CYS A 159 -2.17 24.52 -3.09
C CYS A 159 -2.78 25.40 -4.20
N GLU A 160 -1.95 26.19 -4.88
CA GLU A 160 -2.38 26.99 -6.00
C GLU A 160 -2.97 26.12 -7.12
N ASN A 161 -4.09 26.55 -7.69
CA ASN A 161 -4.80 25.85 -8.78
C ASN A 161 -5.30 24.44 -8.45
N ILE A 162 -5.38 24.07 -7.17
CA ILE A 162 -5.90 22.79 -6.68
C ILE A 162 -7.09 23.09 -5.76
N ASP A 163 -8.27 22.58 -6.13
CA ASP A 163 -9.47 22.67 -5.29
C ASP A 163 -9.50 21.51 -4.28
N ALA A 164 -8.45 21.42 -3.47
CA ALA A 164 -8.33 20.43 -2.41
C ALA A 164 -7.28 20.88 -1.38
N VAL A 165 -7.44 20.43 -0.15
CA VAL A 165 -6.45 20.60 0.91
C VAL A 165 -5.53 19.38 0.92
N VAL A 166 -4.22 19.63 0.93
CA VAL A 166 -3.19 18.59 0.99
C VAL A 166 -2.67 18.50 2.42
N TYR A 167 -2.76 17.31 2.99
CA TYR A 167 -2.21 17.01 4.32
C TYR A 167 -0.91 16.23 4.19
N ILE A 168 0.14 16.70 4.86
CA ILE A 168 1.33 15.91 5.17
C ILE A 168 1.21 15.61 6.67
N ALA A 169 1.01 14.35 7.00
CA ALA A 169 0.64 13.92 8.34
C ALA A 169 1.61 12.86 8.86
N HIS A 170 1.88 12.93 10.15
CA HIS A 170 2.27 11.83 11.02
C HIS A 170 2.66 12.17 12.43
#